data_96914914c0cbefe46242b9b9d1c2f4cf
#
_entry.id   96914914c0cbefe46242b9b9d1c2f4cf
#
_cell.length_a   1.000
_cell.length_b   1.000
_cell.length_c   1.000
_cell.angle_alpha   90.00
_cell.angle_beta   90.00
_cell.angle_gamma   90.00
#
_symmetry.space_group_name_H-M   'P 1'
#
loop_
_entity.id
_entity.type
_entity.pdbx_description
1 polymer ?
#
loop_
_entity_poly.entity_id
_entity_poly.type
_entity_poly.pdbx_seq_one_letter_code
_entity_poly.pdbx_strand_id
1 'polypeptide(L)'
;GNMTFLRTALNAQRKARGEDELSATDFLRLVREKAATLKIDSDMLKRPVNVGFSGGEKKRNEILQMAMLEPKICILDETDSGLDVDAMKLVANGVNALRDEGRGFLVITHYQRLLDHIKPDVVHIMADGKIIKSGGPELALEVENNGYSDLLDEAS
;
A
#
# COMPACT_ATOMS: atom_id res chain seq x y z
N GLY A 1 -8.21 6.76 -19.45
CA GLY A 1 -7.12 7.36 -18.69
C GLY A 1 -7.22 7.08 -17.20
N ASN A 2 -6.13 7.31 -16.47
CA ASN A 2 -6.06 7.06 -15.03
C ASN A 2 -7.13 7.85 -14.26
N MET A 3 -7.33 9.11 -14.60
CA MET A 3 -8.38 9.96 -14.00
C MET A 3 -9.79 9.38 -14.18
N THR A 4 -10.11 8.89 -15.37
CA THR A 4 -11.42 8.28 -15.64
C THR A 4 -11.61 7.02 -14.81
N PHE A 5 -10.58 6.18 -14.76
CA PHE A 5 -10.61 4.96 -13.92
C PHE A 5 -10.87 5.28 -12.46
N LEU A 6 -10.08 6.18 -11.86
CA LEU A 6 -10.21 6.58 -10.45
C LEU A 6 -11.60 7.16 -10.16
N ARG A 7 -12.11 8.05 -11.01
CA ARG A 7 -13.44 8.64 -10.82
C ARG A 7 -14.55 7.60 -10.88
N THR A 8 -14.50 6.71 -11.89
CA THR A 8 -15.51 5.67 -12.05
C THR A 8 -15.49 4.71 -10.85
N ALA A 9 -14.31 4.26 -10.42
CA ALA A 9 -14.17 3.36 -9.28
C ALA A 9 -14.66 4.00 -7.98
N LEU A 10 -14.26 5.25 -7.71
CA LEU A 10 -14.68 5.98 -6.52
C LEU A 10 -16.20 6.20 -6.48
N ASN A 11 -16.79 6.66 -7.58
CA ASN A 11 -18.22 6.90 -7.65
C ASN A 11 -19.03 5.59 -7.55
N ALA A 12 -18.53 4.49 -8.11
CA ALA A 12 -19.17 3.17 -7.94
C ALA A 12 -19.18 2.73 -6.47
N GLN A 13 -18.08 2.94 -5.73
CA GLN A 13 -18.03 2.65 -4.30
C GLN A 13 -18.94 3.56 -3.48
N ARG A 14 -18.95 4.86 -3.76
CA ARG A 14 -19.85 5.83 -3.10
C ARG A 14 -21.30 5.42 -3.29
N LYS A 15 -21.71 5.10 -4.51
CA LYS A 15 -23.05 4.60 -4.83
C LYS A 15 -23.38 3.32 -4.05
N ALA A 16 -22.46 2.37 -3.95
CA ALA A 16 -22.65 1.14 -3.18
C ALA A 16 -22.82 1.39 -1.67
N ARG A 17 -22.31 2.52 -1.15
CA ARG A 17 -22.48 2.96 0.24
C ARG A 17 -23.71 3.85 0.45
N GLY A 18 -24.49 4.15 -0.60
CA GLY A 18 -25.63 5.07 -0.54
C GLY A 18 -25.25 6.54 -0.51
N GLU A 19 -24.02 6.87 -0.92
CA GLU A 19 -23.49 8.24 -1.00
C GLU A 19 -23.69 8.81 -2.41
N ASP A 20 -23.82 10.13 -2.51
CA ASP A 20 -23.90 10.82 -3.81
C ASP A 20 -22.57 10.73 -4.58
N GLU A 21 -22.67 10.66 -5.90
CA GLU A 21 -21.50 10.71 -6.76
C GLU A 21 -20.79 12.08 -6.66
N LEU A 22 -19.46 12.06 -6.65
CA LEU A 22 -18.69 13.30 -6.71
C LEU A 22 -18.85 14.00 -8.06
N SER A 23 -19.08 15.31 -8.02
CA SER A 23 -19.00 16.14 -9.19
C SER A 23 -17.60 16.07 -9.83
N ALA A 24 -17.49 16.45 -11.11
CA ALA A 24 -16.18 16.49 -11.78
C ALA A 24 -15.19 17.43 -11.05
N THR A 25 -15.69 18.55 -10.54
CA THR A 25 -14.90 19.56 -9.84
C THR A 25 -14.39 19.05 -8.48
N ASP A 26 -15.26 18.41 -7.70
CA ASP A 26 -14.89 17.85 -6.39
C ASP A 26 -13.92 16.71 -6.54
N PHE A 27 -14.12 15.83 -7.53
CA PHE A 27 -13.19 14.78 -7.86
C PHE A 27 -11.81 15.33 -8.24
N LEU A 28 -11.75 16.36 -9.09
CA LEU A 28 -10.48 16.98 -9.47
C LEU A 28 -9.75 17.61 -8.29
N ARG A 29 -10.48 18.21 -7.36
CA ARG A 29 -9.90 18.76 -6.13
C ARG A 29 -9.31 17.65 -5.29
N LEU A 30 -10.08 16.58 -5.02
CA LEU A 30 -9.66 15.45 -4.19
C LEU A 30 -8.42 14.74 -4.76
N VAL A 31 -8.43 14.43 -6.06
CA VAL A 31 -7.30 13.70 -6.66
C VAL A 31 -6.02 14.55 -6.66
N ARG A 32 -6.12 15.86 -6.86
CA ARG A 32 -4.97 16.77 -6.79
C ARG A 32 -4.37 16.82 -5.38
N GLU A 33 -5.22 16.91 -4.36
CA GLU A 33 -4.81 16.88 -2.96
C GLU A 33 -4.05 15.59 -2.63
N LYS A 34 -4.66 14.43 -2.92
CA LYS A 34 -4.01 13.12 -2.67
C LYS A 34 -2.74 12.93 -3.50
N ALA A 35 -2.73 13.34 -4.77
CA ALA A 35 -1.56 13.25 -5.63
C ALA A 35 -0.39 14.13 -5.13
N ALA A 36 -0.68 15.34 -4.62
CA ALA A 36 0.34 16.22 -4.06
C ALA A 36 1.03 15.59 -2.84
N THR A 37 0.27 14.97 -1.93
CA THR A 37 0.80 14.25 -0.76
C THR A 37 1.74 13.11 -1.17
N LEU A 38 1.43 12.44 -2.28
CA LEU A 38 2.21 11.31 -2.82
C LEU A 38 3.30 11.75 -3.83
N LYS A 39 3.52 13.05 -4.01
CA LYS A 39 4.46 13.60 -5.00
C LYS A 39 4.26 13.04 -6.41
N ILE A 40 3.00 12.86 -6.80
CA ILE A 40 2.62 12.37 -8.11
C ILE A 40 2.49 13.54 -9.07
N ASP A 41 3.17 13.44 -10.22
CA ASP A 41 3.07 14.43 -11.29
C ASP A 41 1.67 14.40 -11.93
N SER A 42 1.14 15.59 -12.24
CA SER A 42 -0.14 15.75 -12.90
C SER A 42 -0.19 15.08 -14.29
N ASP A 43 0.95 14.96 -14.97
CA ASP A 43 1.03 14.31 -16.28
C ASP A 43 0.88 12.79 -16.17
N MET A 44 1.33 12.20 -15.06
CA MET A 44 1.07 10.79 -14.77
C MET A 44 -0.43 10.49 -14.65
N LEU A 45 -1.20 11.41 -14.06
CA LEU A 45 -2.65 11.27 -13.93
C LEU A 45 -3.40 11.28 -15.27
N LYS A 46 -2.85 11.94 -16.29
CA LYS A 46 -3.45 12.02 -17.64
C LYS A 46 -3.21 10.77 -18.46
N ARG A 47 -2.13 10.01 -18.17
CA ARG A 47 -1.77 8.78 -18.90
C ARG A 47 -2.78 7.66 -18.66
N PRO A 48 -2.90 6.67 -19.55
CA PRO A 48 -3.62 5.43 -19.26
C PRO A 48 -3.03 4.70 -18.06
N VAL A 49 -3.87 4.00 -17.30
CA VAL A 49 -3.44 3.24 -16.11
C VAL A 49 -2.33 2.25 -16.50
N ASN A 50 -1.21 2.34 -15.79
CA ASN A 50 -0.05 1.45 -15.94
C ASN A 50 0.63 1.43 -17.33
N VAL A 51 0.24 2.30 -18.26
CA VAL A 51 0.88 2.39 -19.57
C VAL A 51 2.03 3.40 -19.54
N GLY A 52 3.23 2.92 -19.80
CA GLY A 52 4.45 3.74 -19.80
C GLY A 52 4.86 4.25 -18.41
N PHE A 53 4.36 3.64 -17.34
CA PHE A 53 4.80 3.94 -15.97
C PHE A 53 6.09 3.19 -15.66
N SER A 54 7.04 3.88 -15.02
CA SER A 54 8.18 3.24 -14.34
C SER A 54 7.68 2.39 -13.15
N GLY A 55 8.53 1.53 -12.61
CA GLY A 55 8.20 0.74 -11.41
C GLY A 55 7.73 1.61 -10.24
N GLY A 56 8.48 2.67 -9.94
CA GLY A 56 8.13 3.63 -8.89
C GLY A 56 6.82 4.39 -9.16
N GLU A 57 6.56 4.80 -10.41
CA GLU A 57 5.29 5.43 -10.77
C GLU A 57 4.09 4.49 -10.62
N LYS A 58 4.24 3.19 -10.96
CA LYS A 58 3.19 2.19 -10.74
C LYS A 58 2.85 2.09 -9.25
N LYS A 59 3.86 1.96 -8.39
CA LYS A 59 3.66 1.85 -6.94
C LYS A 59 3.02 3.12 -6.34
N ARG A 60 3.45 4.30 -6.76
CA ARG A 60 2.80 5.57 -6.36
C ARG A 60 1.34 5.61 -6.81
N ASN A 61 1.04 5.11 -8.01
CA ASN A 61 -0.34 5.04 -8.51
C ASN A 61 -1.19 4.03 -7.73
N GLU A 62 -0.64 2.90 -7.30
CA GLU A 62 -1.31 1.94 -6.42
C GLU A 62 -1.66 2.58 -5.06
N ILE A 63 -0.72 3.31 -4.46
CA ILE A 63 -0.98 4.06 -3.22
C ILE A 63 -2.02 5.18 -3.43
N LEU A 64 -1.99 5.87 -4.58
CA LEU A 64 -3.02 6.85 -4.92
C LEU A 64 -4.41 6.20 -5.02
N GLN A 65 -4.52 5.03 -5.68
CA GLN A 65 -5.77 4.28 -5.75
C GLN A 65 -6.28 3.95 -4.34
N MET A 66 -5.41 3.45 -3.47
CA MET A 66 -5.74 3.15 -2.07
C MET A 66 -6.20 4.42 -1.33
N ALA A 67 -5.51 5.54 -1.50
CA ALA A 67 -5.85 6.81 -0.86
C ALA A 67 -7.17 7.42 -1.37
N MET A 68 -7.52 7.17 -2.63
CA MET A 68 -8.77 7.63 -3.25
C MET A 68 -9.97 6.75 -2.88
N LEU A 69 -9.77 5.43 -2.86
CA LEU A 69 -10.84 4.46 -2.66
C LEU A 69 -11.12 4.18 -1.18
N GLU A 70 -10.17 4.45 -0.32
CA GLU A 70 -10.26 4.27 1.14
C GLU A 70 -10.87 2.91 1.53
N PRO A 71 -10.29 1.78 1.08
CA PRO A 71 -10.83 0.46 1.37
C PRO A 71 -10.72 0.13 2.86
N LYS A 72 -11.63 -0.70 3.38
CA LYS A 72 -11.57 -1.19 4.77
C LYS A 72 -10.48 -2.24 4.98
N ILE A 73 -10.12 -2.97 3.93
CA ILE A 73 -9.05 -3.96 3.93
C ILE A 73 -8.13 -3.67 2.76
N CYS A 74 -6.84 -3.55 3.03
CA CYS A 74 -5.78 -3.33 2.06
C CYS A 74 -4.82 -4.52 2.06
N ILE A 75 -4.55 -5.08 0.90
CA ILE A 75 -3.53 -6.11 0.72
C ILE A 75 -2.41 -5.50 -0.12
N LEU A 76 -1.21 -5.45 0.44
CA LEU A 76 -0.01 -4.89 -0.17
C LEU A 76 0.98 -6.03 -0.39
N ASP A 77 1.02 -6.54 -1.61
CA ASP A 77 1.85 -7.67 -2.00
C ASP A 77 3.13 -7.17 -2.67
N GLU A 78 4.26 -7.30 -1.97
CA GLU A 78 5.60 -6.86 -2.41
C GLU A 78 5.62 -5.45 -3.03
N THR A 79 4.89 -4.51 -2.41
CA THR A 79 4.79 -3.13 -2.91
C THR A 79 6.09 -2.35 -2.85
N ASP A 80 7.08 -2.84 -2.14
CA ASP A 80 8.42 -2.31 -1.97
C ASP A 80 9.45 -2.89 -2.96
N SER A 81 9.10 -3.94 -3.69
CA SER A 81 10.01 -4.58 -4.65
C SER A 81 10.42 -3.62 -5.76
N GLY A 82 11.75 -3.47 -5.96
CA GLY A 82 12.33 -2.61 -6.99
C GLY A 82 12.21 -1.10 -6.71
N LEU A 83 11.86 -0.71 -5.48
CA LEU A 83 11.83 0.69 -5.07
C LEU A 83 13.18 1.15 -4.50
N ASP A 84 13.54 2.40 -4.77
CA ASP A 84 14.56 3.10 -4.01
C ASP A 84 14.06 3.49 -2.61
N VAL A 85 14.97 3.95 -1.76
CA VAL A 85 14.66 4.31 -0.36
C VAL A 85 13.58 5.40 -0.26
N ASP A 86 13.60 6.37 -1.17
CA ASP A 86 12.65 7.49 -1.12
C ASP A 86 11.25 7.07 -1.58
N ALA A 87 11.17 6.23 -2.61
CA ALA A 87 9.90 5.66 -3.05
C ALA A 87 9.31 4.72 -1.99
N MET A 88 10.13 3.93 -1.30
CA MET A 88 9.69 3.07 -0.19
C MET A 88 9.12 3.88 0.98
N LYS A 89 9.80 4.96 1.39
CA LYS A 89 9.29 5.89 2.42
C LYS A 89 7.96 6.50 2.03
N LEU A 90 7.80 6.84 0.75
CA LEU A 90 6.55 7.41 0.24
C LEU A 90 5.40 6.40 0.32
N VAL A 91 5.64 5.14 -0.03
CA VAL A 91 4.67 4.04 0.13
C VAL A 91 4.29 3.89 1.60
N ALA A 92 5.28 3.79 2.50
CA ALA A 92 5.04 3.66 3.93
C ALA A 92 4.25 4.84 4.51
N ASN A 93 4.57 6.07 4.11
CA ASN A 93 3.82 7.26 4.52
C ASN A 93 2.37 7.22 4.02
N GLY A 94 2.13 6.73 2.79
CA GLY A 94 0.79 6.55 2.25
C GLY A 94 -0.04 5.54 3.06
N VAL A 95 0.58 4.42 3.45
CA VAL A 95 -0.05 3.42 4.33
C VAL A 95 -0.36 4.03 5.71
N ASN A 96 0.63 4.66 6.35
CA ASN A 96 0.48 5.25 7.68
C ASN A 96 -0.59 6.35 7.71
N ALA A 97 -0.70 7.16 6.65
CA ALA A 97 -1.73 8.21 6.55
C ALA A 97 -3.16 7.65 6.45
N LEU A 98 -3.31 6.38 6.08
CA LEU A 98 -4.60 5.70 5.96
C LEU A 98 -4.90 4.78 7.13
N ARG A 99 -3.96 4.57 8.06
CA ARG A 99 -4.19 3.73 9.26
C ARG A 99 -5.26 4.39 10.15
N ASP A 100 -6.27 3.62 10.47
CA ASP A 100 -7.29 3.95 11.47
C ASP A 100 -7.84 2.65 12.09
N GLU A 101 -8.62 2.75 13.16
CA GLU A 101 -9.19 1.61 13.88
C GLU A 101 -10.18 0.78 13.03
N GLY A 102 -10.71 1.36 11.97
CA GLY A 102 -11.68 0.70 11.07
C GLY A 102 -11.05 0.06 9.83
N ARG A 103 -9.70 0.08 9.71
CA ARG A 103 -9.00 -0.37 8.50
C ARG A 103 -7.91 -1.39 8.79
N GLY A 104 -7.97 -2.52 8.10
CA GLY A 104 -6.96 -3.56 8.15
C GLY A 104 -5.96 -3.47 7.00
N PHE A 105 -4.68 -3.72 7.29
CA PHE A 105 -3.62 -3.84 6.30
C PHE A 105 -2.96 -5.21 6.42
N LEU A 106 -2.90 -5.95 5.31
CA LEU A 106 -2.06 -7.12 5.16
C LEU A 106 -0.89 -6.73 4.25
N VAL A 107 0.31 -6.70 4.80
CA VAL A 107 1.52 -6.34 4.07
C VAL A 107 2.37 -7.59 3.91
N ILE A 108 2.63 -7.99 2.67
CA ILE A 108 3.52 -9.08 2.32
C ILE A 108 4.81 -8.45 1.80
N THR A 109 5.91 -8.72 2.49
CA THR A 109 7.23 -8.22 2.13
C THR A 109 8.33 -9.15 2.63
N HIS A 110 9.45 -9.13 1.95
CA HIS A 110 10.70 -9.75 2.41
C HIS A 110 11.75 -8.68 2.78
N TYR A 111 11.38 -7.39 2.79
CA TYR A 111 12.25 -6.28 3.14
C TYR A 111 11.89 -5.70 4.51
N GLN A 112 12.77 -5.94 5.48
CA GLN A 112 12.67 -5.37 6.83
C GLN A 112 12.51 -3.84 6.80
N ARG A 113 13.23 -3.15 5.91
CA ARG A 113 13.21 -1.68 5.81
C ARG A 113 11.82 -1.08 5.63
N LEU A 114 10.90 -1.77 4.96
CA LEU A 114 9.51 -1.32 4.85
C LEU A 114 8.83 -1.35 6.22
N LEU A 115 9.06 -2.42 7.00
CA LEU A 115 8.45 -2.62 8.32
C LEU A 115 8.94 -1.60 9.35
N ASP A 116 10.18 -1.10 9.23
CA ASP A 116 10.71 -0.01 10.05
C ASP A 116 9.90 1.28 9.90
N HIS A 117 9.35 1.51 8.71
CA HIS A 117 8.54 2.70 8.42
C HIS A 117 7.05 2.51 8.66
N ILE A 118 6.49 1.30 8.41
CA ILE A 118 5.07 1.01 8.60
C ILE A 118 4.75 0.63 10.06
N LYS A 119 5.67 -0.01 10.77
CA LYS A 119 5.52 -0.51 12.15
C LYS A 119 4.27 -1.39 12.29
N PRO A 120 4.34 -2.67 11.90
CA PRO A 120 3.21 -3.59 11.97
C PRO A 120 2.78 -3.84 13.42
N ASP A 121 1.49 -4.12 13.63
CA ASP A 121 0.98 -4.51 14.95
C ASP A 121 1.27 -6.00 15.24
N VAL A 122 1.22 -6.83 14.18
CA VAL A 122 1.50 -8.26 14.23
C VAL A 122 2.36 -8.66 13.04
N VAL A 123 3.33 -9.53 13.28
CA VAL A 123 4.19 -10.14 12.26
C VAL A 123 3.96 -11.65 12.23
N HIS A 124 3.78 -12.19 11.04
CA HIS A 124 3.69 -13.62 10.79
C HIS A 124 4.85 -14.05 9.89
N ILE A 125 5.57 -15.07 10.30
CA ILE A 125 6.59 -15.74 9.46
C ILE A 125 5.93 -16.91 8.75
N MET A 126 6.05 -16.91 7.42
CA MET A 126 5.46 -17.95 6.57
C MET A 126 6.56 -18.74 5.87
N ALA A 127 6.48 -20.06 5.93
CA ALA A 127 7.32 -20.96 5.18
C ALA A 127 6.49 -22.16 4.71
N ASP A 128 6.80 -22.69 3.52
CA ASP A 128 6.12 -23.84 2.92
C ASP A 128 4.57 -23.76 2.97
N GLY A 129 4.03 -22.57 2.77
CA GLY A 129 2.58 -22.32 2.78
C GLY A 129 1.93 -22.33 4.17
N LYS A 130 2.71 -22.32 5.25
CA LYS A 130 2.23 -22.32 6.64
C LYS A 130 2.78 -21.14 7.42
N ILE A 131 2.01 -20.61 8.35
CA ILE A 131 2.52 -19.68 9.36
C ILE A 131 3.25 -20.50 10.42
N ILE A 132 4.56 -20.30 10.53
CA ILE A 132 5.42 -21.02 11.45
C ILE A 132 5.64 -20.28 12.78
N LYS A 133 5.58 -18.96 12.76
CA LYS A 133 5.73 -18.12 13.97
C LYS A 133 4.89 -16.86 13.84
N SER A 134 4.37 -16.37 14.94
CA SER A 134 3.63 -15.09 15.01
C SER A 134 4.08 -14.32 16.25
N GLY A 135 4.21 -13.02 16.11
CA GLY A 135 4.66 -12.15 17.21
C GLY A 135 4.42 -10.67 16.92
N GLY A 136 5.00 -9.82 17.73
CA GLY A 136 4.99 -8.37 17.54
C GLY A 136 6.06 -7.90 16.53
N PRO A 137 6.29 -6.58 16.44
CA PRO A 137 7.28 -5.99 15.53
C PRO A 137 8.71 -6.53 15.72
N GLU A 138 9.06 -6.94 16.94
CA GLU A 138 10.36 -7.51 17.30
C GLU A 138 10.70 -8.78 16.52
N LEU A 139 9.67 -9.55 16.12
CA LEU A 139 9.87 -10.77 15.32
C LEU A 139 10.50 -10.47 13.95
N ALA A 140 10.18 -9.34 13.36
CA ALA A 140 10.79 -8.93 12.10
C ALA A 140 12.29 -8.65 12.26
N LEU A 141 12.72 -8.03 13.36
CA LEU A 141 14.14 -7.81 13.69
C LEU A 141 14.88 -9.12 13.97
N GLU A 142 14.22 -10.07 14.63
CA GLU A 142 14.77 -11.41 14.88
C GLU A 142 15.13 -12.12 13.57
N VAL A 143 14.23 -12.08 12.58
CA VAL A 143 14.46 -12.66 11.25
C VAL A 143 15.61 -11.97 10.51
N GLU A 144 15.72 -10.65 10.59
CA GLU A 144 16.81 -9.91 9.94
C GLU A 144 18.17 -10.26 10.51
N ASN A 145 18.27 -10.43 11.83
CA ASN A 145 19.53 -10.71 12.50
C ASN A 145 19.97 -12.17 12.40
N ASN A 146 19.04 -13.09 12.50
CA ASN A 146 19.32 -14.53 12.63
C ASN A 146 19.05 -15.33 11.34
N GLY A 147 18.33 -14.71 10.38
CA GLY A 147 17.86 -15.43 9.18
C GLY A 147 16.64 -16.30 9.46
N TYR A 148 16.21 -17.03 8.44
CA TYR A 148 15.06 -17.94 8.53
C TYR A 148 15.43 -19.33 9.05
N SER A 149 16.74 -19.70 9.02
CA SER A 149 17.19 -21.07 9.32
C SER A 149 16.82 -21.51 10.73
N ASP A 150 17.11 -20.67 11.71
CA ASP A 150 16.85 -20.97 13.12
C ASP A 150 15.36 -21.16 13.40
N LEU A 151 14.50 -20.39 12.72
CA LEU A 151 13.04 -20.48 12.86
C LEU A 151 12.46 -21.74 12.20
N LEU A 152 13.09 -22.26 11.15
CA LEU A 152 12.65 -23.49 10.47
C LEU A 152 13.02 -24.71 11.30
N ASP A 153 14.17 -24.69 11.98
CA ASP A 153 14.62 -25.78 12.85
C ASP A 153 13.75 -25.90 14.12
N GLU A 154 13.26 -24.78 14.66
CA GLU A 154 12.31 -24.76 15.78
C GLU A 154 10.89 -25.26 15.42
N ALA A 155 10.52 -25.20 14.15
CA ALA A 155 9.19 -25.56 13.66
C ALA A 155 9.08 -27.01 13.13
N SER A 156 10.20 -27.76 13.09
CA SER A 156 10.31 -29.15 12.61
C SER A 156 10.17 -30.15 13.75
#